data_4ff1c4cd8b1fd76e615c36f3cd503ea7
#
_entry.id   4ff1c4cd8b1fd76e615c36f3cd503ea7
#
_cell.length_a   1.000
_cell.length_b   1.000
_cell.length_c   1.000
_cell.angle_alpha   90.00
_cell.angle_beta   90.00
_cell.angle_gamma   90.00
#
_symmetry.space_group_name_H-M   'P 1'
#
loop_
_entity.id
_entity.type
_entity.pdbx_description
1 polymer ?
#
loop_
_entity_poly.entity_id
_entity_poly.type
_entity_poly.pdbx_seq_one_letter_code
_entity_poly.pdbx_strand_id
1 'polypeptide(L)'
;PANDEAFARFFSNNSWGVSRYEDLTEAQKKLLLYNSMLDNAILVELLSNVSEGSTSVASGIAMKHQTGANVIDSVSYFYGATDLPKNNKYWDWYNSHGINLVMDGTRPMMVHFTAEQMTANDISTTGANSDFAIITGEEYNDSTATAYIFRDRIIRPDVTCQNGYIHQMQDVIVPPGNMAELLRTNPTTTIFSRMLERFSAPYYSLSVTNNYNDWAVANGKTTIDSIFQKRYLSSYSQGGTLRDDPNGTTLSTDYVLPYDPGWNAYYTQGTNSNLSDVAAMFVPSDEAMKKYFLPGGEGAFLIKRFGSFSNDEEHLMQNIDSIPQDIVCAFVSMLMKSSFIAAVPSKFDNVPDDSNDPMGLTIDEISKTEDGKYDVKIANNGVIYILNTVHAPNKYVAVSAPALLNKDMRVMNWGIFNKTNRDQNYGLGLNFYAYLLAMDANYGLFIPNDAAFDKYYIDPISLATQPRVLHYFYNSSKSPYIFCSARNFNPATGEISNDSTILTNSQFPVTQFIDILNT
;
A
#
# COMPACT_ATOMS: atom_id res chain seq x y z
N PRO A 1 -28.60 8.92 10.61
CA PRO A 1 -28.84 7.90 11.64
C PRO A 1 -29.79 6.82 11.16
N ALA A 2 -29.65 5.62 11.70
CA ALA A 2 -30.53 4.49 11.49
C ALA A 2 -31.75 4.55 12.44
N ASN A 3 -32.84 3.88 12.10
CA ASN A 3 -34.02 3.74 12.94
C ASN A 3 -33.98 2.46 13.79
N ASP A 4 -34.96 2.24 14.64
CA ASP A 4 -35.05 1.08 15.53
C ASP A 4 -35.08 -0.25 14.78
N GLU A 5 -35.72 -0.31 13.61
CA GLU A 5 -35.75 -1.50 12.76
C GLU A 5 -34.35 -1.85 12.21
N ALA A 6 -33.59 -0.84 11.81
CA ALA A 6 -32.19 -1.03 11.36
C ALA A 6 -31.32 -1.51 12.53
N PHE A 7 -31.50 -0.97 13.72
CA PHE A 7 -30.82 -1.46 14.92
C PHE A 7 -31.23 -2.90 15.29
N ALA A 8 -32.51 -3.25 15.13
CA ALA A 8 -32.96 -4.63 15.34
C ALA A 8 -32.26 -5.61 14.37
N ARG A 9 -32.12 -5.24 13.07
CA ARG A 9 -31.35 -6.03 12.11
C ARG A 9 -29.87 -6.12 12.50
N PHE A 10 -29.26 -4.99 12.89
CA PHE A 10 -27.88 -4.95 13.34
C PHE A 10 -27.62 -5.89 14.53
N PHE A 11 -28.45 -5.85 15.56
CA PHE A 11 -28.29 -6.74 16.72
C PHE A 11 -28.62 -8.20 16.45
N SER A 12 -29.35 -8.50 15.36
CA SER A 12 -29.58 -9.88 14.94
C SER A 12 -28.37 -10.51 14.22
N ASN A 13 -27.56 -9.69 13.53
CA ASN A 13 -26.37 -10.15 12.82
C ASN A 13 -25.37 -9.01 12.63
N ASN A 14 -24.25 -9.02 13.33
CA ASN A 14 -23.17 -8.06 13.18
C ASN A 14 -21.81 -8.68 13.44
N SER A 15 -20.75 -8.05 12.91
CA SER A 15 -19.35 -8.48 13.04
C SER A 15 -18.80 -8.41 14.47
N TRP A 16 -19.47 -7.71 15.36
CA TRP A 16 -19.05 -7.56 16.77
C TRP A 16 -19.61 -8.64 17.69
N GLY A 17 -20.56 -9.46 17.20
CA GLY A 17 -21.18 -10.55 17.97
C GLY A 17 -22.04 -10.05 19.14
N VAL A 18 -22.53 -8.81 19.09
CA VAL A 18 -23.37 -8.20 20.11
C VAL A 18 -24.85 -8.33 19.74
N SER A 19 -25.71 -8.64 20.72
CA SER A 19 -27.13 -8.92 20.48
C SER A 19 -28.06 -7.81 20.95
N ARG A 20 -27.55 -6.80 21.66
CA ARG A 20 -28.33 -5.70 22.20
C ARG A 20 -27.41 -4.51 22.56
N TYR A 21 -28.02 -3.35 22.77
CA TYR A 21 -27.29 -2.10 23.04
C TYR A 21 -26.40 -2.17 24.30
N GLU A 22 -26.86 -2.86 25.35
CA GLU A 22 -26.15 -2.98 26.60
C GLU A 22 -24.85 -3.78 26.48
N ASP A 23 -24.76 -4.68 25.50
CA ASP A 23 -23.59 -5.52 25.22
C ASP A 23 -22.47 -4.73 24.49
N LEU A 24 -22.79 -3.57 23.91
CA LEU A 24 -21.81 -2.69 23.27
C LEU A 24 -20.86 -2.09 24.30
N THR A 25 -19.57 -2.15 23.99
CA THR A 25 -18.55 -1.42 24.75
C THR A 25 -18.72 0.09 24.55
N GLU A 26 -18.15 0.88 25.46
CA GLU A 26 -18.14 2.35 25.37
C GLU A 26 -17.50 2.82 24.04
N ALA A 27 -16.39 2.19 23.63
CA ALA A 27 -15.72 2.46 22.36
C ALA A 27 -16.62 2.17 21.16
N GLN A 28 -17.34 1.05 21.15
CA GLN A 28 -18.28 0.71 20.08
C GLN A 28 -19.46 1.70 19.99
N LYS A 29 -20.02 2.11 21.14
CA LYS A 29 -21.07 3.15 21.19
C LYS A 29 -20.60 4.46 20.60
N LYS A 30 -19.41 4.92 21.01
CA LYS A 30 -18.80 6.12 20.46
C LYS A 30 -18.53 6.02 18.98
N LEU A 31 -18.00 4.88 18.52
CA LEU A 31 -17.72 4.64 17.13
C LEU A 31 -18.99 4.72 16.26
N LEU A 32 -20.07 4.04 16.65
CA LEU A 32 -21.36 4.11 15.95
C LEU A 32 -21.91 5.53 15.87
N LEU A 33 -21.84 6.28 16.98
CA LEU A 33 -22.36 7.64 17.03
C LEU A 33 -21.51 8.59 16.19
N TYR A 34 -20.21 8.69 16.48
CA TYR A 34 -19.34 9.69 15.89
C TYR A 34 -18.97 9.40 14.43
N ASN A 35 -18.94 8.12 14.03
CA ASN A 35 -18.78 7.78 12.61
C ASN A 35 -19.98 8.21 11.75
N SER A 36 -21.14 8.39 12.37
CA SER A 36 -22.35 8.90 11.71
C SER A 36 -22.46 10.44 11.72
N MET A 37 -21.42 11.15 12.13
CA MET A 37 -21.38 12.61 12.25
C MET A 37 -20.30 13.21 11.37
N LEU A 38 -20.67 14.27 10.66
CA LEU A 38 -19.75 15.16 9.96
C LEU A 38 -19.72 16.51 10.69
N ASP A 39 -18.58 17.17 10.71
CA ASP A 39 -18.37 18.43 11.42
C ASP A 39 -19.06 19.63 10.74
N ASN A 40 -19.60 19.46 9.53
CA ASN A 40 -20.29 20.49 8.75
C ASN A 40 -21.75 20.09 8.48
N ALA A 41 -22.63 21.10 8.40
CA ALA A 41 -23.99 20.93 7.96
C ALA A 41 -24.03 20.77 6.43
N ILE A 42 -24.13 19.54 5.93
CA ILE A 42 -24.07 19.21 4.52
C ILE A 42 -25.42 18.65 4.07
N LEU A 43 -26.01 19.22 3.02
CA LEU A 43 -27.12 18.62 2.29
C LEU A 43 -26.60 17.45 1.44
N VAL A 44 -27.42 16.44 1.19
CA VAL A 44 -27.00 15.27 0.40
C VAL A 44 -26.55 15.65 -1.01
N GLU A 45 -27.21 16.61 -1.63
CA GLU A 45 -26.82 17.14 -2.95
C GLU A 45 -25.45 17.82 -2.97
N LEU A 46 -24.94 18.25 -1.79
CA LEU A 46 -23.63 18.90 -1.64
C LEU A 46 -22.55 17.93 -1.12
N LEU A 47 -22.90 16.68 -0.88
CA LEU A 47 -22.00 15.71 -0.28
C LEU A 47 -20.77 15.44 -1.17
N SER A 48 -20.93 15.51 -2.49
CA SER A 48 -19.83 15.35 -3.46
C SER A 48 -19.09 16.65 -3.79
N ASN A 49 -19.41 17.77 -3.15
CA ASN A 49 -18.82 19.06 -3.46
C ASN A 49 -17.60 19.35 -2.58
N VAL A 50 -16.62 20.02 -3.18
CA VAL A 50 -15.41 20.50 -2.49
C VAL A 50 -15.34 22.02 -2.64
N SER A 51 -15.07 22.70 -1.52
CA SER A 51 -14.83 24.14 -1.55
C SER A 51 -13.40 24.42 -2.03
N GLU A 52 -13.27 25.10 -3.15
CA GLU A 52 -12.00 25.58 -3.69
C GLU A 52 -11.76 27.05 -3.29
N GLY A 53 -11.25 27.24 -2.08
CA GLY A 53 -11.06 28.58 -1.53
C GLY A 53 -12.37 29.25 -1.11
N SER A 54 -12.40 30.57 -1.04
CA SER A 54 -13.56 31.33 -0.52
C SER A 54 -14.67 31.59 -1.53
N THR A 55 -14.49 31.30 -2.82
CA THR A 55 -15.36 31.80 -3.89
C THR A 55 -15.83 30.76 -4.91
N SER A 56 -15.28 29.54 -4.93
CA SER A 56 -15.68 28.51 -5.88
C SER A 56 -15.97 27.18 -5.17
N VAL A 57 -16.94 26.44 -5.71
CA VAL A 57 -17.30 25.10 -5.29
C VAL A 57 -17.18 24.21 -6.52
N ALA A 58 -16.36 23.16 -6.42
CA ALA A 58 -16.30 22.11 -7.42
C ALA A 58 -17.26 21.00 -7.03
N SER A 59 -18.20 20.68 -7.92
CA SER A 59 -19.19 19.62 -7.71
C SER A 59 -18.71 18.26 -8.23
N GLY A 60 -19.22 17.18 -7.66
CA GLY A 60 -18.89 15.81 -8.08
C GLY A 60 -17.45 15.35 -7.78
N ILE A 61 -16.71 16.09 -6.97
CA ILE A 61 -15.29 15.79 -6.69
C ILE A 61 -15.14 14.91 -5.46
N ALA A 62 -15.83 15.24 -4.36
CA ALA A 62 -15.65 14.50 -3.11
C ALA A 62 -16.27 13.11 -3.18
N MET A 63 -15.53 12.11 -2.70
CA MET A 63 -16.02 10.75 -2.52
C MET A 63 -15.91 10.27 -1.05
N LYS A 64 -15.35 11.08 -0.18
CA LYS A 64 -15.26 10.78 1.26
C LYS A 64 -15.21 12.04 2.11
N HIS A 65 -15.64 11.90 3.37
CA HIS A 65 -15.51 12.95 4.40
C HIS A 65 -14.93 12.37 5.67
N GLN A 66 -14.18 13.19 6.39
CA GLN A 66 -13.71 12.83 7.73
C GLN A 66 -14.87 12.87 8.71
N THR A 67 -15.04 11.83 9.52
CA THR A 67 -16.06 11.74 10.55
C THR A 67 -15.61 12.34 11.88
N GLY A 68 -16.54 12.53 12.81
CA GLY A 68 -16.25 12.93 14.19
C GLY A 68 -15.68 11.80 15.06
N ALA A 69 -15.53 10.58 14.55
CA ALA A 69 -15.07 9.44 15.34
C ALA A 69 -13.65 9.63 15.87
N ASN A 70 -13.45 9.27 17.13
CA ASN A 70 -12.15 9.21 17.78
C ASN A 70 -12.09 7.90 18.60
N VAL A 71 -11.11 7.08 18.32
CA VAL A 71 -10.93 5.73 18.88
C VAL A 71 -9.81 5.66 19.92
N ILE A 72 -9.50 6.79 20.57
CA ILE A 72 -8.36 6.89 21.48
C ILE A 72 -8.46 5.94 22.69
N ASP A 73 -9.66 5.58 23.10
CA ASP A 73 -9.94 4.60 24.15
C ASP A 73 -9.88 3.14 23.68
N SER A 74 -9.59 2.92 22.40
CA SER A 74 -9.44 1.58 21.78
C SER A 74 -8.00 1.08 21.77
N VAL A 75 -7.20 1.41 22.77
CA VAL A 75 -5.83 0.87 22.90
C VAL A 75 -5.88 -0.61 23.24
N SER A 76 -5.18 -1.40 22.45
CA SER A 76 -5.06 -2.84 22.63
C SER A 76 -3.62 -3.22 23.00
N TYR A 77 -3.49 -4.23 23.86
CA TYR A 77 -2.20 -4.79 24.25
C TYR A 77 -2.05 -6.19 23.66
N PHE A 78 -0.98 -6.38 22.87
CA PHE A 78 -0.66 -7.65 22.23
C PHE A 78 0.63 -8.22 22.82
N TYR A 79 0.53 -9.10 23.78
CA TYR A 79 1.68 -9.81 24.34
C TYR A 79 1.68 -11.27 23.87
N GLY A 80 2.74 -11.69 23.18
CA GLY A 80 2.84 -13.02 22.61
C GLY A 80 1.70 -13.33 21.62
N ALA A 81 1.03 -12.30 21.09
CA ALA A 81 -0.11 -12.44 20.23
C ALA A 81 0.30 -13.03 18.86
N THR A 82 -0.57 -13.87 18.31
CA THR A 82 -0.43 -14.39 16.94
C THR A 82 -0.64 -13.31 15.87
N ASP A 83 -1.30 -12.23 16.25
CA ASP A 83 -1.69 -11.14 15.35
C ASP A 83 -0.57 -10.15 15.06
N LEU A 84 0.52 -10.15 15.85
CA LEU A 84 1.68 -9.32 15.55
C LEU A 84 2.44 -9.91 14.36
N PRO A 85 2.96 -9.06 13.46
CA PRO A 85 3.71 -9.51 12.30
C PRO A 85 4.88 -10.40 12.68
N LYS A 86 5.04 -11.52 11.96
CA LYS A 86 6.13 -12.47 12.13
C LYS A 86 7.20 -12.24 11.08
N ASN A 87 8.45 -12.63 11.38
CA ASN A 87 9.60 -12.48 10.48
C ASN A 87 9.77 -11.03 9.98
N ASN A 88 9.51 -10.08 10.85
CA ASN A 88 9.69 -8.67 10.61
C ASN A 88 10.49 -8.07 11.78
N LYS A 89 11.72 -7.65 11.50
CA LYS A 89 12.71 -7.16 12.48
C LYS A 89 12.18 -6.06 13.41
N TYR A 90 11.19 -5.28 12.97
CA TYR A 90 10.62 -4.20 13.75
C TYR A 90 9.65 -4.69 14.84
N TRP A 91 9.16 -5.94 14.72
CA TRP A 91 8.21 -6.55 15.64
C TRP A 91 8.83 -7.63 16.51
N ASP A 92 10.04 -8.12 16.19
CA ASP A 92 10.66 -9.27 16.86
C ASP A 92 10.77 -9.05 18.37
N TRP A 93 11.19 -7.86 18.81
CA TRP A 93 11.28 -7.55 20.23
C TRP A 93 9.90 -7.57 20.90
N TYR A 94 8.89 -6.97 20.25
CA TYR A 94 7.53 -6.85 20.80
C TYR A 94 6.78 -8.18 20.83
N ASN A 95 7.11 -9.14 19.95
CA ASN A 95 6.54 -10.48 19.99
C ASN A 95 6.78 -11.21 21.32
N SER A 96 7.85 -10.83 22.06
CA SER A 96 8.19 -11.44 23.35
C SER A 96 7.94 -10.51 24.55
N HIS A 97 7.85 -9.18 24.35
CA HIS A 97 7.72 -8.21 25.44
C HIS A 97 6.36 -7.52 25.51
N GLY A 98 5.55 -7.64 24.46
CA GLY A 98 4.26 -6.96 24.35
C GLY A 98 4.40 -5.53 23.86
N ILE A 99 3.27 -4.95 23.46
CA ILE A 99 3.18 -3.59 22.95
C ILE A 99 1.78 -3.03 23.18
N ASN A 100 1.67 -1.76 23.54
CA ASN A 100 0.38 -1.07 23.54
C ASN A 100 0.19 -0.44 22.15
N LEU A 101 -0.76 -0.96 21.40
CA LEU A 101 -1.14 -0.44 20.10
C LEU A 101 -2.51 0.23 20.17
N VAL A 102 -2.62 1.38 19.56
CA VAL A 102 -3.93 1.90 19.21
C VAL A 102 -4.40 1.17 17.94
N MET A 103 -5.61 0.65 17.98
CA MET A 103 -6.17 -0.20 16.90
C MET A 103 -6.23 0.54 15.57
N ASP A 104 -6.70 1.78 15.59
CA ASP A 104 -6.66 2.71 14.49
C ASP A 104 -6.71 4.12 15.06
N GLY A 105 -5.57 4.78 15.13
CA GLY A 105 -5.43 6.09 15.76
C GLY A 105 -5.98 7.24 14.94
N THR A 106 -6.56 6.98 13.77
CA THR A 106 -7.08 8.01 12.89
C THR A 106 -8.60 8.02 12.84
N ARG A 107 -9.17 9.17 12.53
CA ARG A 107 -10.59 9.30 12.31
C ARG A 107 -10.98 8.54 11.05
N PRO A 108 -11.95 7.61 11.12
CA PRO A 108 -12.42 6.91 9.94
C PRO A 108 -12.97 7.89 8.90
N MET A 109 -12.71 7.60 7.63
CA MET A 109 -13.30 8.32 6.53
C MET A 109 -14.64 7.67 6.16
N MET A 110 -15.65 8.49 5.95
CA MET A 110 -16.94 8.08 5.41
C MET A 110 -16.88 8.14 3.89
N VAL A 111 -16.74 7.00 3.24
CA VAL A 111 -16.80 6.90 1.77
C VAL A 111 -18.26 6.96 1.34
N HIS A 112 -18.56 7.75 0.32
CA HIS A 112 -19.91 7.91 -0.20
C HIS A 112 -19.94 7.87 -1.73
N PHE A 113 -21.07 7.46 -2.27
CA PHE A 113 -21.35 7.44 -3.69
C PHE A 113 -22.61 8.28 -3.97
N THR A 114 -22.46 9.34 -4.74
CA THR A 114 -23.56 10.15 -5.26
C THR A 114 -23.63 10.01 -6.78
N ALA A 115 -24.81 10.20 -7.38
CA ALA A 115 -24.95 10.16 -8.83
C ALA A 115 -24.04 11.16 -9.54
N GLU A 116 -23.89 12.36 -8.96
CA GLU A 116 -23.05 13.43 -9.49
C GLU A 116 -21.57 13.03 -9.47
N GLN A 117 -21.06 12.51 -8.35
CA GLN A 117 -19.66 12.08 -8.20
C GLN A 117 -19.35 10.92 -9.16
N MET A 118 -20.24 9.93 -9.26
CA MET A 118 -20.04 8.78 -10.15
C MET A 118 -20.05 9.22 -11.62
N THR A 119 -20.98 10.09 -12.01
CA THR A 119 -21.03 10.64 -13.38
C THR A 119 -19.79 11.47 -13.71
N ALA A 120 -19.35 12.33 -12.79
CA ALA A 120 -18.15 13.16 -12.98
C ALA A 120 -16.85 12.36 -13.14
N ASN A 121 -16.83 11.12 -12.65
CA ASN A 121 -15.69 10.24 -12.69
C ASN A 121 -15.87 9.00 -13.59
N ASP A 122 -16.87 9.01 -14.50
CA ASP A 122 -17.15 7.90 -15.42
C ASP A 122 -17.28 6.54 -14.71
N ILE A 123 -17.94 6.51 -13.54
CA ILE A 123 -18.29 5.29 -12.81
C ILE A 123 -19.70 4.89 -13.19
N SER A 124 -19.84 3.72 -13.80
CA SER A 124 -21.15 3.25 -14.30
C SER A 124 -22.07 2.82 -13.16
N THR A 125 -23.38 3.14 -13.30
CA THR A 125 -24.38 2.87 -12.27
C THR A 125 -25.55 2.00 -12.76
N THR A 126 -25.69 1.80 -14.08
CA THR A 126 -26.86 1.16 -14.66
C THR A 126 -26.63 -0.32 -14.94
N GLY A 127 -27.47 -1.16 -14.34
CA GLY A 127 -27.48 -2.61 -14.54
C GLY A 127 -26.59 -3.38 -13.58
N ALA A 128 -26.81 -4.70 -13.53
CA ALA A 128 -26.15 -5.62 -12.60
C ALA A 128 -24.62 -5.76 -12.80
N ASN A 129 -24.11 -5.37 -13.96
CA ASN A 129 -22.68 -5.37 -14.27
C ASN A 129 -22.06 -3.96 -14.26
N SER A 130 -22.76 -2.98 -13.71
CA SER A 130 -22.20 -1.64 -13.51
C SER A 130 -21.08 -1.66 -12.47
N ASP A 131 -20.18 -0.67 -12.53
CA ASP A 131 -19.13 -0.53 -11.53
C ASP A 131 -19.70 -0.49 -10.12
N PHE A 132 -20.76 0.30 -9.94
CA PHE A 132 -21.44 0.40 -8.65
C PHE A 132 -21.95 -0.96 -8.16
N ALA A 133 -22.61 -1.72 -9.02
CA ALA A 133 -23.18 -3.02 -8.66
C ALA A 133 -22.09 -4.06 -8.33
N ILE A 134 -20.99 -4.06 -9.07
CA ILE A 134 -19.84 -4.94 -8.79
C ILE A 134 -19.20 -4.59 -7.45
N ILE A 135 -19.01 -3.31 -7.17
CA ILE A 135 -18.31 -2.82 -5.98
C ILE A 135 -19.16 -2.98 -4.72
N THR A 136 -20.44 -2.65 -4.80
CA THR A 136 -21.34 -2.65 -3.63
C THR A 136 -22.07 -3.98 -3.44
N GLY A 137 -22.23 -4.74 -4.51
CA GLY A 137 -23.07 -5.95 -4.56
C GLY A 137 -24.57 -5.65 -4.71
N GLU A 138 -24.95 -4.41 -5.03
CA GLU A 138 -26.34 -3.98 -5.21
C GLU A 138 -26.46 -3.01 -6.39
N GLU A 139 -27.57 -3.08 -7.14
CA GLU A 139 -27.84 -2.12 -8.20
C GLU A 139 -28.11 -0.72 -7.64
N TYR A 140 -27.60 0.30 -8.31
CA TYR A 140 -27.87 1.69 -7.95
C TYR A 140 -29.35 2.03 -8.16
N ASN A 141 -29.97 2.58 -7.14
CA ASN A 141 -31.38 2.98 -7.18
C ASN A 141 -31.52 4.48 -6.92
N ASP A 142 -31.62 5.26 -8.00
CA ASP A 142 -31.77 6.71 -7.98
C ASP A 142 -33.19 7.19 -7.63
N SER A 143 -34.18 6.30 -7.68
CA SER A 143 -35.58 6.64 -7.38
C SER A 143 -35.86 6.67 -5.87
N THR A 144 -35.09 5.97 -5.07
CA THR A 144 -35.29 5.81 -3.62
C THR A 144 -34.10 6.20 -2.76
N ALA A 145 -32.94 6.44 -3.37
CA ALA A 145 -31.71 6.83 -2.70
C ALA A 145 -31.04 7.98 -3.45
N THR A 146 -30.62 8.98 -2.70
CA THR A 146 -29.90 10.15 -3.22
C THR A 146 -28.38 10.00 -3.07
N ALA A 147 -27.96 9.13 -2.16
CA ALA A 147 -26.55 8.76 -1.95
C ALA A 147 -26.46 7.43 -1.19
N TYR A 148 -25.29 6.80 -1.30
CA TYR A 148 -24.88 5.64 -0.51
C TYR A 148 -23.67 5.99 0.33
N ILE A 149 -23.67 5.51 1.57
CA ILE A 149 -22.51 5.56 2.46
C ILE A 149 -21.94 4.16 2.55
N PHE A 150 -20.75 3.94 2.01
CA PHE A 150 -20.21 2.61 1.72
C PHE A 150 -21.19 1.82 0.82
N ARG A 151 -21.95 0.89 1.37
CA ARG A 151 -22.98 0.11 0.68
C ARG A 151 -24.41 0.52 1.05
N ASP A 152 -24.55 1.29 2.12
CA ASP A 152 -25.85 1.57 2.74
C ASP A 152 -26.44 2.86 2.17
N ARG A 153 -27.70 2.79 1.75
CA ARG A 153 -28.37 3.94 1.14
C ARG A 153 -28.98 4.90 2.14
N ILE A 154 -29.00 6.17 1.78
CA ILE A 154 -29.78 7.20 2.44
C ILE A 154 -31.23 7.08 1.96
N ILE A 155 -32.17 6.77 2.85
CA ILE A 155 -33.59 6.58 2.54
C ILE A 155 -34.44 7.83 2.78
N ARG A 156 -33.96 8.75 3.63
CA ARG A 156 -34.62 10.04 3.88
C ARG A 156 -33.55 11.11 4.10
N PRO A 157 -33.26 11.89 3.03
CA PRO A 157 -32.26 12.96 3.12
C PRO A 157 -32.80 14.22 3.78
N ASP A 158 -31.91 15.10 4.19
CA ASP A 158 -32.09 16.53 4.43
C ASP A 158 -33.19 16.92 5.44
N VAL A 159 -33.40 16.08 6.46
CA VAL A 159 -34.29 16.43 7.54
C VAL A 159 -33.70 17.61 8.30
N THR A 160 -34.30 18.79 8.16
CA THR A 160 -33.81 20.04 8.71
C THR A 160 -33.95 20.10 10.23
N CYS A 161 -32.84 20.43 10.88
CA CYS A 161 -32.77 20.72 12.29
C CYS A 161 -32.29 22.17 12.52
N GLN A 162 -32.36 22.65 13.72
CA GLN A 162 -31.96 24.01 14.05
C GLN A 162 -30.43 24.24 13.83
N ASN A 163 -29.63 23.20 13.97
CA ASN A 163 -28.16 23.26 13.91
C ASN A 163 -27.54 22.35 12.82
N GLY A 164 -28.34 21.87 11.87
CA GLY A 164 -27.84 21.02 10.78
C GLY A 164 -28.90 20.16 10.13
N TYR A 165 -28.46 19.06 9.52
CA TYR A 165 -29.33 18.13 8.79
C TYR A 165 -29.18 16.71 9.32
N ILE A 166 -30.27 15.94 9.25
CA ILE A 166 -30.27 14.51 9.53
C ILE A 166 -30.59 13.77 8.23
N HIS A 167 -29.73 12.81 7.89
CA HIS A 167 -29.96 11.86 6.80
C HIS A 167 -30.26 10.49 7.42
N GLN A 168 -31.45 9.96 7.14
CA GLN A 168 -31.84 8.64 7.63
C GLN A 168 -31.25 7.56 6.74
N MET A 169 -30.50 6.65 7.35
CA MET A 169 -29.91 5.49 6.69
C MET A 169 -30.89 4.31 6.72
N GLN A 170 -30.78 3.44 5.71
CA GLN A 170 -31.50 2.17 5.68
C GLN A 170 -31.01 1.23 6.78
N ASP A 171 -29.71 1.17 6.99
CA ASP A 171 -29.06 0.28 7.95
C ASP A 171 -28.11 1.03 8.89
N VAL A 172 -27.63 0.35 9.92
CA VAL A 172 -26.65 0.91 10.86
C VAL A 172 -25.27 0.88 10.22
N ILE A 173 -24.68 2.06 10.02
CA ILE A 173 -23.33 2.16 9.47
C ILE A 173 -22.31 1.75 10.54
N VAL A 174 -21.68 0.61 10.35
CA VAL A 174 -20.46 0.24 11.05
C VAL A 174 -19.28 0.67 10.18
N PRO A 175 -18.39 1.54 10.64
CA PRO A 175 -17.27 1.93 9.83
C PRO A 175 -16.41 0.70 9.52
N PRO A 176 -16.10 0.44 8.24
CA PRO A 176 -15.17 -0.62 7.90
C PRO A 176 -13.77 -0.24 8.41
N GLY A 177 -12.95 -1.23 8.66
CA GLY A 177 -11.53 -1.04 8.91
C GLY A 177 -10.78 -0.47 7.68
N ASN A 178 -9.49 -0.20 7.84
CA ASN A 178 -8.64 0.09 6.70
C ASN A 178 -8.34 -1.17 5.88
N MET A 179 -7.78 -1.01 4.68
CA MET A 179 -7.53 -2.13 3.77
C MET A 179 -6.63 -3.21 4.40
N ALA A 180 -5.58 -2.82 5.13
CA ALA A 180 -4.68 -3.78 5.76
C ALA A 180 -5.38 -4.60 6.85
N GLU A 181 -6.30 -3.99 7.61
CA GLU A 181 -7.11 -4.68 8.62
C GLU A 181 -8.10 -5.65 7.99
N LEU A 182 -8.80 -5.22 6.94
CA LEU A 182 -9.74 -6.09 6.22
C LEU A 182 -9.03 -7.31 5.63
N LEU A 183 -7.82 -7.16 5.09
CA LEU A 183 -7.04 -8.27 4.57
C LEU A 183 -6.57 -9.21 5.69
N ARG A 184 -6.14 -8.66 6.83
CA ARG A 184 -5.68 -9.44 7.97
C ARG A 184 -6.77 -10.30 8.60
N THR A 185 -8.00 -9.80 8.61
CA THR A 185 -9.15 -10.49 9.20
C THR A 185 -9.92 -11.38 8.20
N ASN A 186 -9.60 -11.28 6.91
CA ASN A 186 -10.23 -12.10 5.88
C ASN A 186 -9.52 -13.47 5.76
N PRO A 187 -10.24 -14.59 5.96
CA PRO A 187 -9.66 -15.93 5.95
C PRO A 187 -9.18 -16.38 4.56
N THR A 188 -9.53 -15.69 3.48
CA THR A 188 -9.15 -16.04 2.11
C THR A 188 -7.98 -15.23 1.56
N THR A 189 -7.37 -14.33 2.34
CA THR A 189 -6.27 -13.45 1.92
C THR A 189 -5.09 -13.46 2.89
N THR A 190 -4.91 -14.54 3.62
CA THR A 190 -3.90 -14.67 4.69
C THR A 190 -2.48 -14.62 4.15
N ILE A 191 -2.23 -15.19 2.96
CA ILE A 191 -0.91 -15.20 2.31
C ILE A 191 -0.53 -13.78 1.90
N PHE A 192 -1.42 -13.08 1.19
CA PHE A 192 -1.14 -11.70 0.76
C PHE A 192 -1.01 -10.75 1.94
N SER A 193 -1.88 -10.88 2.94
CA SER A 193 -1.78 -10.11 4.18
C SER A 193 -0.43 -10.30 4.86
N ARG A 194 0.09 -11.53 4.94
CA ARG A 194 1.40 -11.82 5.51
C ARG A 194 2.54 -11.15 4.72
N MET A 195 2.46 -11.14 3.39
CA MET A 195 3.43 -10.40 2.57
C MET A 195 3.37 -8.90 2.83
N LEU A 196 2.16 -8.34 2.95
CA LEU A 196 1.93 -6.92 3.24
C LEU A 196 2.50 -6.53 4.61
N GLU A 197 2.32 -7.38 5.63
CA GLU A 197 2.79 -7.15 7.00
C GLU A 197 4.31 -7.02 7.12
N ARG A 198 5.07 -7.48 6.15
CA ARG A 198 6.54 -7.30 6.11
C ARG A 198 6.97 -5.84 5.99
N PHE A 199 6.06 -4.95 5.56
CA PHE A 199 6.30 -3.51 5.43
C PHE A 199 5.76 -2.73 6.62
N SER A 200 5.15 -3.39 7.60
CA SER A 200 4.63 -2.73 8.79
C SER A 200 5.70 -2.54 9.86
N ALA A 201 5.55 -1.47 10.64
CA ALA A 201 6.39 -1.20 11.79
C ALA A 201 5.61 -0.45 12.89
N PRO A 202 5.97 -0.62 14.17
CA PRO A 202 5.38 0.14 15.27
C PRO A 202 6.07 1.50 15.41
N TYR A 203 5.29 2.57 15.37
CA TYR A 203 5.76 3.94 15.58
C TYR A 203 5.22 4.48 16.89
N TYR A 204 6.12 4.90 17.77
CA TYR A 204 5.72 5.58 19.00
C TYR A 204 5.00 6.90 18.68
N SER A 205 3.89 7.15 19.35
CA SER A 205 3.11 8.36 19.17
C SER A 205 2.93 9.10 20.49
N LEU A 206 3.72 10.16 20.67
CA LEU A 206 3.63 11.02 21.85
C LEU A 206 2.23 11.65 21.99
N SER A 207 1.67 12.12 20.88
CA SER A 207 0.35 12.76 20.91
C SER A 207 -0.76 11.79 21.32
N VAL A 208 -0.75 10.57 20.78
CA VAL A 208 -1.74 9.53 21.16
C VAL A 208 -1.55 9.12 22.61
N THR A 209 -0.29 8.96 23.06
CA THR A 209 0.01 8.62 24.46
C THR A 209 -0.51 9.69 25.42
N ASN A 210 -0.26 10.96 25.15
CA ASN A 210 -0.72 12.06 25.98
C ASN A 210 -2.27 12.13 25.99
N ASN A 211 -2.89 12.11 24.83
CA ASN A 211 -4.35 12.18 24.73
C ASN A 211 -5.04 11.00 25.43
N TYR A 212 -4.48 9.79 25.32
CA TYR A 212 -4.99 8.63 26.05
C TYR A 212 -4.84 8.83 27.56
N ASN A 213 -3.69 9.30 28.04
CA ASN A 213 -3.43 9.49 29.45
C ASN A 213 -4.30 10.58 30.06
N ASP A 214 -4.56 11.68 29.35
CA ASP A 214 -5.51 12.72 29.75
C ASP A 214 -6.94 12.15 29.89
N TRP A 215 -7.35 11.35 28.90
CA TRP A 215 -8.63 10.64 28.97
C TRP A 215 -8.66 9.63 30.12
N ALA A 216 -7.61 8.84 30.32
CA ALA A 216 -7.51 7.82 31.36
C ALA A 216 -7.64 8.46 32.77
N VAL A 217 -6.91 9.54 33.01
CA VAL A 217 -6.99 10.30 34.28
C VAL A 217 -8.41 10.83 34.51
N ALA A 218 -9.02 11.44 33.48
CA ALA A 218 -10.37 11.98 33.57
C ALA A 218 -11.44 10.90 33.84
N ASN A 219 -11.17 9.64 33.45
CA ASN A 219 -12.09 8.51 33.63
C ASN A 219 -11.67 7.51 34.72
N GLY A 220 -10.67 7.86 35.54
CA GLY A 220 -10.18 7.01 36.64
C GLY A 220 -9.53 5.70 36.16
N LYS A 221 -8.91 5.71 34.95
CA LYS A 221 -8.19 4.59 34.35
C LYS A 221 -6.68 4.75 34.58
N THR A 222 -5.96 3.65 34.41
CA THR A 222 -4.49 3.64 34.50
C THR A 222 -3.86 4.27 33.27
N THR A 223 -2.86 5.11 33.47
CA THR A 223 -2.04 5.69 32.40
C THR A 223 -1.11 4.65 31.79
N ILE A 224 -0.66 4.91 30.56
CA ILE A 224 0.25 4.04 29.79
C ILE A 224 1.48 4.85 29.42
N ASP A 225 2.70 4.29 29.61
CA ASP A 225 3.95 4.99 29.36
C ASP A 225 4.19 5.25 27.86
N SER A 226 3.80 4.31 27.02
CA SER A 226 4.01 4.41 25.56
C SER A 226 2.90 3.72 24.79
N ILE A 227 2.37 4.42 23.81
CA ILE A 227 1.40 3.90 22.84
C ILE A 227 2.00 4.04 21.45
N PHE A 228 1.91 2.97 20.68
CA PHE A 228 2.41 2.89 19.32
C PHE A 228 1.26 2.84 18.32
N GLN A 229 1.55 3.28 17.11
CA GLN A 229 0.70 3.12 15.93
C GLN A 229 1.38 2.14 14.98
N LYS A 230 0.63 1.16 14.48
CA LYS A 230 1.09 0.30 13.39
C LYS A 230 0.98 1.07 12.09
N ARG A 231 2.10 1.30 11.43
CA ARG A 231 2.18 2.01 10.16
C ARG A 231 2.90 1.16 9.12
N TYR A 232 2.64 1.42 7.86
CA TYR A 232 3.35 0.76 6.77
C TYR A 232 4.30 1.75 6.11
N LEU A 233 5.56 1.33 5.99
CA LEU A 233 6.59 2.06 5.26
C LEU A 233 6.13 2.29 3.83
N SER A 234 6.01 3.54 3.40
CA SER A 234 5.34 3.88 2.15
C SER A 234 5.80 5.21 1.56
N SER A 235 5.65 5.33 0.24
CA SER A 235 5.93 6.56 -0.49
C SER A 235 4.87 7.64 -0.24
N TYR A 236 3.63 7.22 0.03
CA TYR A 236 2.52 8.13 0.36
C TYR A 236 1.85 7.68 1.65
N SER A 237 1.75 8.61 2.59
CA SER A 237 1.06 8.42 3.87
C SER A 237 0.47 9.75 4.32
N GLN A 238 -0.26 9.76 5.42
CA GLN A 238 -0.75 11.02 5.98
C GLN A 238 0.43 11.96 6.31
N GLY A 239 0.40 13.15 5.73
CA GLY A 239 1.44 14.16 5.94
C GLY A 239 2.68 14.00 5.06
N GLY A 240 2.66 13.12 4.04
CA GLY A 240 3.75 12.96 3.09
C GLY A 240 4.24 11.52 2.93
N THR A 241 5.56 11.33 2.97
CA THR A 241 6.18 10.00 2.87
C THR A 241 6.41 9.40 4.25
N LEU A 242 6.36 8.07 4.37
CA LEU A 242 6.80 7.33 5.55
C LEU A 242 7.88 6.32 5.14
N ARG A 243 9.07 6.83 4.83
CA ARG A 243 10.22 6.03 4.39
C ARG A 243 11.25 5.81 5.49
N ASP A 244 11.20 6.61 6.55
CA ASP A 244 12.08 6.43 7.69
C ASP A 244 11.55 5.31 8.58
N ASP A 245 12.39 4.30 8.80
CA ASP A 245 12.05 3.20 9.71
C ASP A 245 12.04 3.68 11.17
N PRO A 246 11.55 2.89 12.14
CA PRO A 246 11.53 3.28 13.54
C PRO A 246 12.91 3.62 14.14
N ASN A 247 14.00 3.22 13.46
CA ASN A 247 15.38 3.51 13.87
C ASN A 247 15.95 4.76 13.18
N GLY A 248 15.13 5.47 12.38
CA GLY A 248 15.53 6.68 11.67
C GLY A 248 16.33 6.43 10.38
N THR A 249 16.28 5.21 9.84
CA THR A 249 16.92 4.89 8.56
C THR A 249 15.94 5.12 7.43
N THR A 250 16.26 6.01 6.50
CA THR A 250 15.45 6.22 5.29
C THR A 250 15.65 5.08 4.30
N LEU A 251 14.58 4.38 3.95
CA LEU A 251 14.60 3.27 3.02
C LEU A 251 14.43 3.73 1.56
N SER A 252 15.00 2.95 0.63
CA SER A 252 14.75 3.17 -0.80
C SER A 252 13.34 2.73 -1.17
N THR A 253 12.87 3.19 -2.35
CA THR A 253 11.52 2.87 -2.86
C THR A 253 11.30 1.38 -3.11
N ASP A 254 12.36 0.59 -3.27
CA ASP A 254 12.27 -0.86 -3.44
C ASP A 254 11.94 -1.63 -2.16
N TYR A 255 11.91 -0.92 -1.02
CA TYR A 255 11.63 -1.49 0.30
C TYR A 255 10.40 -0.89 0.97
N VAL A 256 9.66 -0.04 0.27
CA VAL A 256 8.47 0.64 0.79
C VAL A 256 7.29 0.50 -0.17
N LEU A 257 6.08 0.51 0.37
CA LEU A 257 4.86 0.40 -0.42
C LEU A 257 4.54 1.71 -1.16
N PRO A 258 3.71 1.69 -2.20
CA PRO A 258 3.23 2.91 -2.86
C PRO A 258 2.48 3.85 -1.91
N TYR A 259 1.64 3.31 -1.05
CA TYR A 259 0.88 4.05 -0.03
C TYR A 259 0.71 3.20 1.23
N ASP A 260 0.35 3.84 2.36
CA ASP A 260 0.06 3.17 3.63
C ASP A 260 -1.37 2.62 3.65
N PRO A 261 -1.58 1.29 3.53
CA PRO A 261 -2.92 0.68 3.52
C PRO A 261 -3.54 0.57 4.90
N GLY A 262 -2.77 0.80 5.96
CA GLY A 262 -3.19 0.77 7.36
C GLY A 262 -3.53 2.15 7.92
N TRP A 263 -3.67 3.19 7.10
CA TRP A 263 -3.99 4.54 7.54
C TRP A 263 -5.31 5.02 6.97
N ASN A 264 -6.26 5.37 7.83
CA ASN A 264 -7.61 5.76 7.43
C ASN A 264 -7.66 6.99 6.51
N ALA A 265 -6.82 7.97 6.78
CA ALA A 265 -6.72 9.17 5.96
C ALA A 265 -5.70 8.96 4.85
N TYR A 266 -6.03 8.16 3.85
CA TYR A 266 -5.20 8.01 2.67
C TYR A 266 -4.98 9.37 1.98
N TYR A 267 -3.72 9.70 1.70
CA TYR A 267 -3.32 10.97 1.13
C TYR A 267 -2.74 10.78 -0.27
N THR A 268 -3.37 11.41 -1.27
CA THR A 268 -2.78 11.64 -2.58
C THR A 268 -2.26 13.07 -2.68
N GLN A 269 -1.37 13.38 -3.62
CA GLN A 269 -0.86 14.75 -3.78
C GLN A 269 -1.93 15.69 -4.34
N GLY A 270 -2.15 16.84 -3.70
CA GLY A 270 -3.06 17.90 -4.14
C GLY A 270 -3.97 18.43 -3.03
N THR A 271 -4.46 19.65 -3.19
CA THR A 271 -5.26 20.35 -2.17
C THR A 271 -6.61 19.72 -1.87
N ASN A 272 -7.24 19.08 -2.85
CA ASN A 272 -8.54 18.41 -2.71
C ASN A 272 -8.44 16.88 -2.70
N SER A 273 -7.25 16.34 -2.84
CA SER A 273 -6.99 14.91 -2.98
C SER A 273 -7.39 14.08 -1.76
N ASN A 274 -7.42 14.70 -0.58
CA ASN A 274 -7.87 14.03 0.64
C ASN A 274 -9.36 13.64 0.62
N LEU A 275 -10.16 14.26 -0.24
CA LEU A 275 -11.61 14.03 -0.34
C LEU A 275 -12.01 13.36 -1.65
N SER A 276 -11.20 13.51 -2.71
CA SER A 276 -11.64 13.19 -4.08
C SER A 276 -11.51 11.72 -4.46
N ASP A 277 -10.63 10.96 -3.83
CA ASP A 277 -10.36 9.58 -4.22
C ASP A 277 -9.95 8.73 -3.02
N VAL A 278 -9.98 7.42 -3.19
CA VAL A 278 -9.41 6.42 -2.29
C VAL A 278 -8.48 5.51 -3.09
N ALA A 279 -7.72 4.67 -2.41
CA ALA A 279 -6.87 3.70 -3.08
C ALA A 279 -7.67 2.49 -3.61
N ALA A 280 -7.04 1.70 -4.48
CA ALA A 280 -7.52 0.38 -4.87
C ALA A 280 -6.41 -0.66 -4.67
N MET A 281 -6.81 -1.90 -4.41
CA MET A 281 -5.88 -3.02 -4.28
C MET A 281 -6.46 -4.27 -4.94
N PHE A 282 -5.66 -4.93 -5.77
CA PHE A 282 -6.00 -6.18 -6.44
C PHE A 282 -5.33 -7.33 -5.69
N VAL A 283 -6.09 -8.10 -4.93
CA VAL A 283 -5.54 -9.07 -3.98
C VAL A 283 -5.84 -10.48 -4.41
N PRO A 284 -4.86 -11.28 -4.82
CA PRO A 284 -5.08 -12.69 -5.09
C PRO A 284 -5.55 -13.43 -3.83
N SER A 285 -6.56 -14.29 -3.99
CA SER A 285 -7.00 -15.18 -2.91
C SER A 285 -5.89 -16.18 -2.52
N ASP A 286 -6.01 -16.76 -1.34
CA ASP A 286 -5.06 -17.79 -0.89
C ASP A 286 -5.02 -18.99 -1.84
N GLU A 287 -6.13 -19.35 -2.46
CA GLU A 287 -6.15 -20.39 -3.49
C GLU A 287 -5.37 -20.01 -4.73
N ALA A 288 -5.54 -18.78 -5.21
CA ALA A 288 -4.75 -18.25 -6.33
C ALA A 288 -3.25 -18.20 -5.99
N MET A 289 -2.91 -17.75 -4.79
CA MET A 289 -1.52 -17.68 -4.31
C MET A 289 -0.89 -19.07 -4.17
N LYS A 290 -1.62 -20.05 -3.64
CA LYS A 290 -1.17 -21.44 -3.58
C LYS A 290 -0.91 -21.99 -4.97
N LYS A 291 -1.86 -21.83 -5.90
CA LYS A 291 -1.70 -22.24 -7.29
C LYS A 291 -0.48 -21.60 -7.96
N TYR A 292 -0.19 -20.35 -7.64
CA TYR A 292 0.94 -19.61 -8.21
C TYR A 292 2.29 -20.11 -7.66
N PHE A 293 2.44 -20.29 -6.35
CA PHE A 293 3.73 -20.58 -5.72
C PHE A 293 4.06 -22.08 -5.61
N LEU A 294 3.07 -22.97 -5.58
CA LEU A 294 3.30 -24.41 -5.47
C LEU A 294 3.86 -25.03 -6.77
N PRO A 295 4.39 -26.26 -6.74
CA PRO A 295 4.97 -26.92 -7.91
C PRO A 295 4.01 -26.94 -9.10
N GLY A 296 4.48 -26.48 -10.25
CA GLY A 296 3.69 -26.32 -11.47
C GLY A 296 3.09 -24.93 -11.66
N GLY A 297 3.10 -24.08 -10.63
CA GLY A 297 2.71 -22.69 -10.74
C GLY A 297 3.81 -21.78 -11.29
N GLU A 298 3.42 -20.65 -11.87
CA GLU A 298 4.34 -19.71 -12.51
C GLU A 298 5.34 -19.09 -11.54
N GLY A 299 4.96 -18.91 -10.26
CA GLY A 299 5.82 -18.37 -9.20
C GLY A 299 6.66 -19.42 -8.45
N ALA A 300 6.54 -20.71 -8.79
CA ALA A 300 7.27 -21.79 -8.11
C ALA A 300 8.80 -21.61 -8.15
N PHE A 301 9.32 -20.88 -9.14
CA PHE A 301 10.75 -20.58 -9.23
C PHE A 301 11.23 -19.66 -8.10
N LEU A 302 10.37 -18.78 -7.56
CA LEU A 302 10.71 -17.94 -6.41
C LEU A 302 10.93 -18.79 -5.16
N ILE A 303 10.04 -19.76 -4.93
CA ILE A 303 10.20 -20.71 -3.82
C ILE A 303 11.46 -21.58 -4.02
N LYS A 304 11.67 -22.10 -5.23
CA LYS A 304 12.89 -22.88 -5.56
C LYS A 304 14.17 -22.09 -5.32
N ARG A 305 14.14 -20.78 -5.55
CA ARG A 305 15.32 -19.93 -5.41
C ARG A 305 15.58 -19.44 -3.99
N PHE A 306 14.54 -19.06 -3.28
CA PHE A 306 14.64 -18.38 -1.99
C PHE A 306 14.12 -19.20 -0.82
N GLY A 307 13.27 -20.19 -1.06
CA GLY A 307 12.71 -21.03 -0.02
C GLY A 307 13.77 -21.86 0.70
N SER A 308 13.53 -22.11 1.98
CA SER A 308 14.42 -22.88 2.85
C SER A 308 13.87 -24.29 3.15
N PHE A 309 12.64 -24.55 2.73
CA PHE A 309 11.92 -25.80 2.99
C PHE A 309 11.43 -26.43 1.67
N SER A 310 10.90 -27.65 1.73
CA SER A 310 10.20 -28.27 0.60
C SER A 310 9.10 -27.35 0.06
N ASN A 311 8.92 -27.36 -1.27
CA ASN A 311 7.84 -26.59 -1.88
C ASN A 311 6.54 -27.40 -1.84
N ASP A 312 5.86 -27.33 -0.71
CA ASP A 312 4.56 -27.93 -0.44
C ASP A 312 3.67 -26.94 0.33
N GLU A 313 2.41 -27.30 0.53
CA GLU A 313 1.43 -26.40 1.17
C GLU A 313 1.75 -26.16 2.65
N GLU A 314 2.32 -27.14 3.36
CA GLU A 314 2.65 -27.02 4.78
C GLU A 314 3.74 -25.97 5.03
N HIS A 315 4.71 -25.88 4.13
CA HIS A 315 5.86 -24.98 4.26
C HIS A 315 5.73 -23.68 3.43
N LEU A 316 4.61 -23.52 2.72
CA LEU A 316 4.45 -22.40 1.79
C LEU A 316 4.68 -21.03 2.44
N MET A 317 4.10 -20.80 3.62
CA MET A 317 4.24 -19.53 4.34
C MET A 317 5.69 -19.24 4.73
N GLN A 318 6.42 -20.24 5.24
CA GLN A 318 7.83 -20.10 5.62
C GLN A 318 8.71 -19.83 4.39
N ASN A 319 8.41 -20.49 3.28
CA ASN A 319 9.11 -20.27 2.02
C ASN A 319 8.86 -18.86 1.47
N ILE A 320 7.63 -18.36 1.52
CA ILE A 320 7.29 -16.98 1.12
C ILE A 320 8.02 -15.96 2.01
N ASP A 321 8.12 -16.21 3.32
CA ASP A 321 8.87 -15.35 4.24
C ASP A 321 10.36 -15.28 3.89
N SER A 322 10.90 -16.30 3.25
CA SER A 322 12.31 -16.35 2.81
C SER A 322 12.59 -15.55 1.55
N ILE A 323 11.56 -15.12 0.80
CA ILE A 323 11.73 -14.29 -0.38
C ILE A 323 12.24 -12.90 0.06
N PRO A 324 13.29 -12.32 -0.56
CA PRO A 324 13.79 -11.00 -0.22
C PRO A 324 12.72 -9.90 -0.26
N GLN A 325 12.83 -8.92 0.63
CA GLN A 325 11.80 -7.89 0.80
C GLN A 325 11.61 -7.02 -0.43
N ASP A 326 12.66 -6.69 -1.17
CA ASP A 326 12.61 -5.94 -2.42
C ASP A 326 11.83 -6.69 -3.52
N ILE A 327 11.95 -8.01 -3.58
CA ILE A 327 11.19 -8.86 -4.50
C ILE A 327 9.71 -8.88 -4.10
N VAL A 328 9.41 -9.11 -2.81
CA VAL A 328 8.03 -9.04 -2.31
C VAL A 328 7.43 -7.65 -2.51
N CYS A 329 8.24 -6.59 -2.33
CA CYS A 329 7.82 -5.21 -2.58
C CYS A 329 7.34 -5.02 -4.02
N ALA A 330 8.07 -5.56 -4.97
CA ALA A 330 7.69 -5.50 -6.38
C ALA A 330 6.31 -6.12 -6.63
N PHE A 331 6.07 -7.31 -6.07
CA PHE A 331 4.81 -8.03 -6.20
C PHE A 331 3.64 -7.26 -5.59
N VAL A 332 3.78 -6.88 -4.32
CA VAL A 332 2.71 -6.19 -3.59
C VAL A 332 2.43 -4.81 -4.20
N SER A 333 3.48 -4.05 -4.52
CA SER A 333 3.34 -2.68 -5.04
C SER A 333 2.67 -2.62 -6.40
N MET A 334 2.87 -3.61 -7.27
CA MET A 334 2.20 -3.65 -8.56
C MET A 334 0.68 -3.79 -8.41
N LEU A 335 0.23 -4.51 -7.40
CA LEU A 335 -1.20 -4.75 -7.11
C LEU A 335 -1.87 -3.61 -6.33
N MET A 336 -1.09 -2.63 -5.86
CA MET A 336 -1.56 -1.46 -5.13
C MET A 336 -1.68 -0.26 -6.08
N LYS A 337 -2.90 0.27 -6.23
CA LYS A 337 -3.18 1.44 -7.09
C LYS A 337 -3.58 2.64 -6.24
N SER A 338 -2.98 3.79 -6.53
CA SER A 338 -3.21 5.02 -5.77
C SER A 338 -4.53 5.71 -6.07
N SER A 339 -5.27 5.24 -7.05
CA SER A 339 -6.57 5.79 -7.46
C SER A 339 -7.58 4.67 -7.65
N PHE A 340 -8.65 4.69 -6.88
CA PHE A 340 -9.80 3.82 -7.08
C PHE A 340 -10.59 4.25 -8.33
N ILE A 341 -10.76 5.55 -8.54
CA ILE A 341 -11.49 6.09 -9.70
C ILE A 341 -10.87 5.62 -11.03
N ALA A 342 -9.54 5.48 -11.08
CA ALA A 342 -8.84 4.95 -12.24
C ALA A 342 -8.83 3.40 -12.30
N ALA A 343 -9.35 2.73 -11.29
CA ALA A 343 -9.29 1.28 -11.10
C ALA A 343 -10.68 0.65 -10.85
N VAL A 344 -11.76 1.30 -11.30
CA VAL A 344 -13.11 0.72 -11.30
C VAL A 344 -13.23 -0.33 -12.40
N PRO A 345 -14.12 -1.33 -12.28
CA PRO A 345 -14.21 -2.46 -13.21
C PRO A 345 -14.28 -2.09 -14.69
N SER A 346 -15.02 -1.04 -15.06
CA SER A 346 -15.10 -0.55 -16.44
C SER A 346 -13.79 0.02 -16.99
N LYS A 347 -12.78 0.25 -16.15
CA LYS A 347 -11.47 0.79 -16.52
C LYS A 347 -10.33 -0.21 -16.34
N PHE A 348 -10.62 -1.46 -16.09
CA PHE A 348 -9.60 -2.50 -15.87
C PHE A 348 -8.61 -2.63 -17.02
N ASP A 349 -9.06 -2.42 -18.25
CA ASP A 349 -8.19 -2.41 -19.44
C ASP A 349 -7.09 -1.34 -19.40
N ASN A 350 -7.24 -0.31 -18.56
CA ASN A 350 -6.29 0.79 -18.43
C ASN A 350 -5.46 0.73 -17.13
N VAL A 351 -5.69 -0.26 -16.28
CA VAL A 351 -4.92 -0.41 -15.04
C VAL A 351 -3.50 -0.87 -15.38
N PRO A 352 -2.47 -0.06 -15.09
CA PRO A 352 -1.11 -0.39 -15.52
C PRO A 352 -0.45 -1.45 -14.63
N ASP A 353 0.41 -2.26 -15.24
CA ASP A 353 1.35 -3.14 -14.56
C ASP A 353 2.65 -2.38 -14.15
N ASP A 354 3.72 -3.11 -13.84
CA ASP A 354 5.02 -2.52 -13.47
C ASP A 354 5.85 -2.02 -14.66
N SER A 355 5.38 -2.27 -15.91
CA SER A 355 5.95 -1.74 -17.17
C SER A 355 5.19 -0.49 -17.68
N ASN A 356 4.07 -0.13 -17.07
CA ASN A 356 3.05 0.81 -17.49
C ASN A 356 2.23 0.34 -18.71
N ASP A 357 2.22 -0.95 -18.98
CA ASP A 357 1.31 -1.58 -19.93
C ASP A 357 0.03 -2.02 -19.21
N PRO A 358 -1.09 -2.25 -19.93
CA PRO A 358 -2.29 -2.79 -19.31
C PRO A 358 -2.01 -4.10 -18.57
N MET A 359 -2.44 -4.20 -17.31
CA MET A 359 -2.25 -5.40 -16.49
C MET A 359 -3.05 -6.61 -17.03
N GLY A 360 -4.04 -6.37 -17.90
CA GLY A 360 -4.91 -7.42 -18.44
C GLY A 360 -5.96 -7.93 -17.46
N LEU A 361 -6.36 -7.10 -16.51
CA LEU A 361 -7.43 -7.41 -15.55
C LEU A 361 -8.78 -7.59 -16.24
N THR A 362 -9.55 -8.55 -15.77
CA THR A 362 -10.94 -8.75 -16.21
C THR A 362 -11.89 -8.88 -15.02
N ILE A 363 -13.17 -8.56 -15.23
CA ILE A 363 -14.19 -8.67 -14.17
C ILE A 363 -14.37 -10.13 -13.73
N ASP A 364 -14.18 -11.09 -14.62
CA ASP A 364 -14.33 -12.53 -14.33
C ASP A 364 -13.21 -13.06 -13.39
N GLU A 365 -12.13 -12.32 -13.24
CA GLU A 365 -11.07 -12.65 -12.29
C GLU A 365 -11.40 -12.23 -10.85
N ILE A 366 -12.41 -11.40 -10.64
CA ILE A 366 -12.89 -11.11 -9.29
C ILE A 366 -13.58 -12.36 -8.74
N SER A 367 -13.09 -12.85 -7.62
CA SER A 367 -13.67 -13.99 -6.91
C SER A 367 -15.15 -13.75 -6.60
N LYS A 368 -15.88 -14.82 -6.41
CA LYS A 368 -17.29 -14.76 -5.98
C LYS A 368 -17.40 -15.20 -4.51
N THR A 369 -18.27 -14.52 -3.80
CA THR A 369 -18.71 -14.92 -2.45
C THR A 369 -19.70 -16.09 -2.54
N GLU A 370 -20.04 -16.72 -1.43
CA GLU A 370 -20.96 -17.87 -1.36
C GLU A 370 -22.36 -17.54 -1.92
N ASP A 371 -22.80 -16.29 -1.78
CA ASP A 371 -24.07 -15.78 -2.34
C ASP A 371 -23.96 -15.34 -3.82
N GLY A 372 -22.83 -15.61 -4.47
CA GLY A 372 -22.59 -15.35 -5.90
C GLY A 372 -22.27 -13.92 -6.27
N LYS A 373 -22.14 -13.01 -5.31
CA LYS A 373 -21.71 -11.62 -5.54
C LYS A 373 -20.20 -11.56 -5.78
N TYR A 374 -19.73 -10.48 -6.38
CA TYR A 374 -18.30 -10.21 -6.51
C TYR A 374 -17.68 -9.96 -5.13
N ASP A 375 -16.54 -10.60 -4.87
CA ASP A 375 -15.83 -10.42 -3.60
C ASP A 375 -14.98 -9.15 -3.62
N VAL A 376 -15.67 -8.03 -3.40
CA VAL A 376 -15.09 -6.70 -3.30
C VAL A 376 -15.30 -6.19 -1.87
N LYS A 377 -14.25 -5.67 -1.25
CA LYS A 377 -14.32 -5.06 0.08
C LYS A 377 -14.15 -3.54 -0.03
N ILE A 378 -15.08 -2.79 0.53
CA ILE A 378 -14.96 -1.33 0.67
C ILE A 378 -14.40 -1.05 2.06
N ALA A 379 -13.19 -0.52 2.11
CA ALA A 379 -12.53 -0.03 3.32
C ALA A 379 -12.78 1.48 3.50
N ASN A 380 -12.41 2.01 4.66
CA ASN A 380 -12.48 3.46 4.87
C ASN A 380 -11.41 4.25 4.08
N ASN A 381 -10.37 3.59 3.57
CA ASN A 381 -9.27 4.20 2.81
C ASN A 381 -9.09 3.62 1.40
N GLY A 382 -9.94 2.70 0.96
CA GLY A 382 -9.80 2.12 -0.38
C GLY A 382 -10.79 1.00 -0.67
N VAL A 383 -10.64 0.44 -1.88
CA VAL A 383 -11.43 -0.71 -2.35
C VAL A 383 -10.49 -1.86 -2.67
N ILE A 384 -10.84 -3.05 -2.23
CA ILE A 384 -10.07 -4.28 -2.45
C ILE A 384 -10.88 -5.21 -3.36
N TYR A 385 -10.28 -5.61 -4.48
CA TYR A 385 -10.80 -6.65 -5.35
C TYR A 385 -10.09 -7.96 -5.04
N ILE A 386 -10.81 -8.98 -4.59
CA ILE A 386 -10.26 -10.32 -4.34
C ILE A 386 -10.24 -11.10 -5.65
N LEU A 387 -9.05 -11.49 -6.11
CA LEU A 387 -8.86 -12.15 -7.39
C LEU A 387 -8.71 -13.68 -7.25
N ASN A 388 -9.22 -14.40 -8.25
CA ASN A 388 -9.04 -15.85 -8.38
C ASN A 388 -7.75 -16.22 -9.16
N THR A 389 -6.96 -15.23 -9.55
CA THR A 389 -5.70 -15.36 -10.28
C THR A 389 -4.62 -14.44 -9.69
N VAL A 390 -3.37 -14.67 -10.09
CA VAL A 390 -2.22 -13.85 -9.70
C VAL A 390 -1.71 -13.09 -10.90
N HIS A 391 -1.67 -11.76 -10.82
CA HIS A 391 -0.90 -10.92 -11.72
C HIS A 391 0.49 -10.69 -11.10
N ALA A 392 1.52 -11.19 -11.75
CA ALA A 392 2.90 -11.08 -11.29
C ALA A 392 3.65 -9.97 -12.03
N PRO A 393 4.63 -9.31 -11.38
CA PRO A 393 5.42 -8.27 -12.03
C PRO A 393 6.18 -8.79 -13.24
N ASN A 394 6.17 -8.03 -14.35
CA ASN A 394 6.94 -8.33 -15.55
C ASN A 394 8.44 -8.46 -15.27
N LYS A 395 8.95 -7.73 -14.29
CA LYS A 395 10.36 -7.83 -13.87
C LYS A 395 10.78 -9.19 -13.30
N TYR A 396 9.85 -10.11 -13.03
CA TYR A 396 10.18 -11.49 -12.64
C TYR A 396 10.50 -12.39 -13.83
N VAL A 397 10.04 -12.05 -15.02
CA VAL A 397 10.15 -12.85 -16.25
C VAL A 397 10.88 -12.14 -17.38
N ALA A 398 11.06 -10.82 -17.29
CA ALA A 398 11.82 -10.03 -18.25
C ALA A 398 13.29 -10.45 -18.33
N VAL A 399 13.99 -10.03 -19.38
CA VAL A 399 15.43 -10.28 -19.55
C VAL A 399 16.29 -9.72 -18.42
N SER A 400 15.78 -8.73 -17.68
CA SER A 400 16.40 -8.16 -16.48
C SER A 400 16.17 -8.98 -15.20
N ALA A 401 15.29 -9.98 -15.22
CA ALA A 401 14.97 -10.81 -14.05
C ALA A 401 16.21 -11.46 -13.38
N PRO A 402 17.23 -11.95 -14.12
CA PRO A 402 18.43 -12.47 -13.50
C PRO A 402 19.14 -11.46 -12.59
N ALA A 403 19.17 -10.17 -12.96
CA ALA A 403 19.77 -9.14 -12.13
C ALA A 403 19.00 -8.93 -10.82
N LEU A 404 17.66 -8.94 -10.87
CA LEU A 404 16.79 -8.83 -9.70
C LEU A 404 16.90 -10.06 -8.79
N LEU A 405 16.87 -11.25 -9.38
CA LEU A 405 16.71 -12.50 -8.65
C LEU A 405 18.03 -13.09 -8.13
N ASN A 406 19.20 -12.64 -8.60
CA ASN A 406 20.50 -13.16 -8.16
C ASN A 406 21.15 -12.27 -7.09
N LYS A 407 21.61 -12.91 -6.00
CA LYS A 407 22.30 -12.22 -4.90
C LYS A 407 23.67 -11.68 -5.27
N ASP A 408 24.27 -12.20 -6.33
CA ASP A 408 25.60 -11.86 -6.86
C ASP A 408 25.53 -10.93 -8.09
N MET A 409 24.39 -10.28 -8.31
CA MET A 409 24.18 -9.30 -9.39
C MET A 409 23.64 -7.96 -8.85
N ARG A 410 24.06 -7.57 -7.65
CA ARG A 410 23.53 -6.39 -6.95
C ARG A 410 23.90 -5.07 -7.64
N VAL A 411 25.10 -4.99 -8.20
CA VAL A 411 25.54 -3.81 -8.95
C VAL A 411 24.67 -3.60 -10.19
N MET A 412 24.44 -4.66 -10.96
CA MET A 412 23.59 -4.61 -12.16
C MET A 412 22.13 -4.39 -11.80
N ASN A 413 21.61 -5.06 -10.77
CA ASN A 413 20.26 -4.84 -10.27
C ASN A 413 20.00 -3.36 -9.94
N TRP A 414 20.92 -2.75 -9.19
CA TRP A 414 20.81 -1.33 -8.87
C TRP A 414 20.85 -0.46 -10.14
N GLY A 415 21.75 -0.75 -11.08
CA GLY A 415 21.88 -0.01 -12.33
C GLY A 415 20.62 -0.08 -13.20
N ILE A 416 20.03 -1.26 -13.33
CA ILE A 416 18.86 -1.49 -14.18
C ILE A 416 17.60 -0.88 -13.55
N PHE A 417 17.36 -1.11 -12.25
CA PHE A 417 16.10 -0.75 -11.60
C PHE A 417 16.11 0.61 -10.87
N ASN A 418 17.24 1.32 -10.83
CA ASN A 418 17.34 2.64 -10.23
C ASN A 418 16.75 3.71 -11.17
N LYS A 419 15.45 3.93 -11.06
CA LYS A 419 14.68 4.82 -11.94
C LYS A 419 15.10 6.29 -11.88
N THR A 420 15.18 6.83 -10.71
CA THR A 420 15.63 8.20 -10.42
C THR A 420 15.97 8.28 -8.95
N ASN A 421 17.17 8.63 -8.67
CA ASN A 421 17.54 8.80 -7.29
C ASN A 421 17.33 10.24 -6.84
N ARG A 422 16.12 10.57 -6.42
CA ARG A 422 15.83 11.88 -5.81
C ARG A 422 16.70 12.14 -4.57
N ASP A 423 17.10 11.09 -3.87
CA ASP A 423 17.79 11.18 -2.59
C ASP A 423 19.31 11.16 -2.73
N GLN A 424 19.83 10.90 -3.92
CA GLN A 424 21.28 10.68 -4.11
C GLN A 424 21.96 11.66 -5.07
N ASN A 425 21.25 12.65 -5.59
CA ASN A 425 21.78 13.65 -6.54
C ASN A 425 22.42 13.10 -7.84
N TYR A 426 22.38 11.79 -8.06
CA TYR A 426 22.75 11.16 -9.31
C TYR A 426 21.74 10.03 -9.63
N GLY A 427 20.93 10.27 -10.61
CA GLY A 427 20.14 9.23 -11.25
C GLY A 427 20.81 8.85 -12.56
N LEU A 428 20.64 7.61 -13.00
CA LEU A 428 21.14 7.22 -14.32
C LEU A 428 20.41 7.98 -15.44
N GLY A 429 19.29 8.66 -15.11
CA GLY A 429 18.54 9.50 -16.06
C GLY A 429 17.92 8.74 -17.22
N LEU A 430 18.01 7.41 -17.20
CA LEU A 430 17.55 6.54 -18.27
C LEU A 430 16.30 5.80 -17.84
N ASN A 431 15.31 5.75 -18.73
CA ASN A 431 14.25 4.75 -18.69
C ASN A 431 14.77 3.37 -19.13
N PHE A 432 16.01 3.05 -18.78
CA PHE A 432 16.70 1.86 -19.23
C PHE A 432 15.92 0.60 -18.84
N TYR A 433 15.43 0.59 -17.62
CA TYR A 433 14.66 -0.52 -17.12
C TYR A 433 13.30 -0.69 -17.84
N ALA A 434 12.68 0.38 -18.34
CA ALA A 434 11.41 0.31 -19.04
C ALA A 434 11.53 -0.50 -20.35
N TYR A 435 12.61 -0.30 -21.08
CA TYR A 435 12.88 -1.12 -22.29
C TYR A 435 13.08 -2.58 -21.96
N LEU A 436 13.79 -2.89 -20.87
CA LEU A 436 14.07 -4.26 -20.46
C LEU A 436 12.86 -5.00 -19.88
N LEU A 437 11.80 -4.27 -19.51
CA LEU A 437 10.53 -4.81 -19.04
C LEU A 437 9.49 -4.97 -20.16
N ALA A 438 9.69 -4.36 -21.32
CA ALA A 438 8.73 -4.43 -22.43
C ALA A 438 8.59 -5.88 -22.93
N MET A 439 7.36 -6.42 -22.84
CA MET A 439 7.05 -7.81 -23.21
C MET A 439 6.78 -7.99 -24.70
N ASP A 440 6.58 -6.91 -25.44
CA ASP A 440 6.36 -6.88 -26.88
C ASP A 440 7.66 -6.86 -27.71
N ALA A 441 8.81 -6.78 -27.03
CA ALA A 441 10.13 -6.74 -27.66
C ALA A 441 11.03 -7.90 -27.21
N ASN A 442 11.94 -8.31 -28.10
CA ASN A 442 12.89 -9.37 -27.82
C ASN A 442 14.29 -8.79 -27.64
N TYR A 443 14.90 -9.06 -26.49
CA TYR A 443 16.24 -8.58 -26.15
C TYR A 443 17.19 -9.73 -25.87
N GLY A 444 18.48 -9.53 -26.21
CA GLY A 444 19.59 -10.32 -25.70
C GLY A 444 20.36 -9.46 -24.71
N LEU A 445 20.41 -9.85 -23.44
CA LEU A 445 21.08 -9.09 -22.38
C LEU A 445 22.24 -9.89 -21.79
N PHE A 446 23.44 -9.31 -21.81
CA PHE A 446 24.63 -9.86 -21.19
C PHE A 446 24.87 -9.16 -19.86
N ILE A 447 24.76 -9.91 -18.77
CA ILE A 447 24.80 -9.33 -17.41
C ILE A 447 26.07 -9.80 -16.69
N PRO A 448 27.01 -8.89 -16.34
CA PRO A 448 28.11 -9.21 -15.44
C PRO A 448 27.60 -9.40 -14.01
N ASN A 449 28.15 -10.35 -13.29
CA ASN A 449 27.91 -10.50 -11.85
C ASN A 449 28.81 -9.55 -11.03
N ASP A 450 28.57 -9.47 -9.71
CA ASP A 450 29.33 -8.59 -8.83
C ASP A 450 30.84 -8.91 -8.82
N ALA A 451 31.23 -10.17 -9.00
CA ALA A 451 32.63 -10.57 -9.11
C ALA A 451 33.34 -10.00 -10.35
N ALA A 452 32.60 -9.71 -11.43
CA ALA A 452 33.17 -9.01 -12.58
C ALA A 452 33.45 -7.54 -12.26
N PHE A 453 32.69 -6.93 -11.36
CA PHE A 453 32.90 -5.58 -10.88
C PHE A 453 34.01 -5.46 -9.82
N ASP A 454 34.49 -6.56 -9.26
CA ASP A 454 35.69 -6.56 -8.38
C ASP A 454 36.97 -6.17 -9.15
N LYS A 455 36.88 -6.11 -10.48
CA LYS A 455 37.95 -5.61 -11.32
C LYS A 455 37.84 -4.10 -11.52
N TYR A 456 38.99 -3.49 -11.79
CA TYR A 456 39.05 -2.08 -12.06
C TYR A 456 38.67 -1.79 -13.52
N TYR A 457 37.78 -0.81 -13.68
CA TYR A 457 37.44 -0.23 -14.98
C TYR A 457 38.31 1.00 -15.24
N ILE A 458 39.05 1.01 -16.34
CA ILE A 458 39.86 2.18 -16.73
C ILE A 458 38.91 3.28 -17.16
N ASP A 459 38.94 4.43 -16.47
CA ASP A 459 38.14 5.59 -16.81
C ASP A 459 38.67 6.29 -18.08
N PRO A 460 38.04 6.11 -19.24
CA PRO A 460 38.54 6.65 -20.50
C PRO A 460 38.56 8.18 -20.54
N ILE A 461 37.68 8.81 -19.78
CA ILE A 461 37.58 10.29 -19.71
C ILE A 461 38.80 10.87 -18.97
N SER A 462 39.33 10.13 -18.03
CA SER A 462 40.47 10.57 -17.20
C SER A 462 41.84 10.45 -17.86
N LEU A 463 41.96 9.64 -18.90
CA LEU A 463 43.27 9.25 -19.52
C LEU A 463 44.07 10.45 -20.01
N ALA A 464 43.42 11.52 -20.48
CA ALA A 464 44.10 12.71 -21.00
C ALA A 464 44.57 13.68 -19.91
N THR A 465 44.08 13.57 -18.68
CA THR A 465 44.33 14.55 -17.62
C THR A 465 44.96 13.91 -16.38
N GLN A 466 44.20 13.14 -15.66
CA GLN A 466 44.63 12.40 -14.47
C GLN A 466 44.12 10.96 -14.56
N PRO A 467 44.90 10.06 -15.18
CA PRO A 467 44.45 8.69 -15.40
C PRO A 467 44.08 7.98 -14.10
N ARG A 468 42.91 7.38 -14.08
CA ARG A 468 42.39 6.63 -12.94
C ARG A 468 41.64 5.38 -13.37
N VAL A 469 41.51 4.47 -12.44
CA VAL A 469 40.64 3.29 -12.55
C VAL A 469 39.49 3.42 -11.55
N LEU A 470 38.34 2.89 -11.91
CA LEU A 470 37.11 2.89 -11.14
C LEU A 470 36.78 1.48 -10.68
N HIS A 471 36.24 1.35 -9.49
CA HIS A 471 35.74 0.10 -8.93
C HIS A 471 34.33 0.35 -8.37
N TYR A 472 33.33 -0.30 -8.95
CA TYR A 472 31.95 -0.24 -8.51
C TYR A 472 31.64 -1.43 -7.61
N PHE A 473 31.01 -1.18 -6.45
CA PHE A 473 30.69 -2.23 -5.50
C PHE A 473 29.42 -1.95 -4.73
N TYR A 474 28.76 -3.03 -4.29
CA TYR A 474 27.56 -2.98 -3.49
C TYR A 474 27.88 -3.01 -2.00
N ASN A 475 27.22 -2.16 -1.21
CA ASN A 475 27.29 -2.17 0.25
C ASN A 475 25.90 -2.02 0.86
N SER A 476 25.34 -3.14 1.35
CA SER A 476 23.99 -3.21 1.92
C SER A 476 23.77 -2.40 3.20
N SER A 477 24.84 -1.99 3.88
CA SER A 477 24.74 -1.23 5.13
C SER A 477 24.64 0.27 4.94
N LYS A 478 24.76 0.76 3.71
CA LYS A 478 24.78 2.19 3.39
C LYS A 478 23.94 2.49 2.14
N SER A 479 23.05 3.47 2.24
CA SER A 479 22.46 4.08 1.04
C SER A 479 23.51 4.99 0.37
N PRO A 480 23.71 4.95 -0.96
CA PRO A 480 22.85 4.38 -2.00
C PRO A 480 23.05 2.90 -2.33
N TYR A 481 23.72 2.14 -1.58
CA TYR A 481 24.05 0.74 -1.79
C TYR A 481 25.14 0.47 -2.84
N ILE A 482 25.21 1.21 -3.94
CA ILE A 482 26.31 1.14 -4.91
C ILE A 482 27.24 2.32 -4.70
N PHE A 483 28.52 2.02 -4.60
CA PHE A 483 29.61 2.97 -4.44
C PHE A 483 30.59 2.83 -5.59
N CYS A 484 31.33 3.89 -5.84
CA CYS A 484 32.48 3.85 -6.72
C CYS A 484 33.72 4.32 -5.98
N SER A 485 34.81 3.57 -6.05
CA SER A 485 36.12 4.04 -5.64
C SER A 485 37.02 4.29 -6.85
N ALA A 486 37.83 5.34 -6.78
CA ALA A 486 38.81 5.67 -7.79
C ALA A 486 40.24 5.48 -7.24
N ARG A 487 41.15 5.00 -8.09
CA ARG A 487 42.60 4.92 -7.83
C ARG A 487 43.36 5.49 -9.01
N ASN A 488 44.50 6.11 -8.74
CA ASN A 488 45.38 6.60 -9.80
C ASN A 488 45.93 5.40 -10.61
N PHE A 489 46.06 5.60 -11.91
CA PHE A 489 46.47 4.59 -12.87
C PHE A 489 47.61 5.15 -13.75
N ASN A 490 48.68 4.37 -13.92
CA ASN A 490 49.72 4.72 -14.85
C ASN A 490 49.55 3.94 -16.16
N PRO A 491 49.10 4.59 -17.27
CA PRO A 491 48.84 3.90 -18.52
C PRO A 491 50.11 3.29 -19.17
N ALA A 492 51.30 3.83 -18.83
CA ALA A 492 52.55 3.35 -19.42
C ALA A 492 53.07 2.06 -18.74
N THR A 493 52.83 1.90 -17.45
CA THR A 493 53.27 0.73 -16.67
C THR A 493 52.17 -0.25 -16.32
N GLY A 494 50.92 0.18 -16.43
CA GLY A 494 49.75 -0.58 -15.99
C GLY A 494 49.57 -0.58 -14.45
N GLU A 495 50.38 0.18 -13.71
CA GLU A 495 50.32 0.22 -12.23
C GLU A 495 49.10 1.00 -11.72
N ILE A 496 48.46 0.45 -10.66
CA ILE A 496 47.35 1.05 -9.96
C ILE A 496 47.83 1.41 -8.53
N SER A 497 47.58 2.65 -8.13
CA SER A 497 47.91 3.12 -6.76
C SER A 497 47.12 2.33 -5.71
N ASN A 498 47.74 2.17 -4.53
CA ASN A 498 47.06 1.60 -3.37
C ASN A 498 46.06 2.55 -2.73
N ASP A 499 46.26 3.87 -2.89
CA ASP A 499 45.36 4.88 -2.35
C ASP A 499 44.05 4.92 -3.14
N SER A 500 42.95 4.85 -2.43
CA SER A 500 41.59 4.90 -3.04
C SER A 500 40.77 6.04 -2.46
N THR A 501 40.00 6.69 -3.33
CA THR A 501 39.03 7.72 -2.96
C THR A 501 37.63 7.24 -3.28
N ILE A 502 36.69 7.30 -2.31
CA ILE A 502 35.29 6.99 -2.58
C ILE A 502 34.64 8.21 -3.25
N LEU A 503 34.06 7.97 -4.41
CA LEU A 503 33.31 8.96 -5.18
C LEU A 503 31.82 8.85 -4.85
N THR A 504 31.26 9.94 -4.34
CA THR A 504 29.85 9.99 -3.90
C THR A 504 29.15 11.21 -4.50
N ASN A 505 27.82 11.19 -4.52
CA ASN A 505 26.98 12.28 -4.98
C ASN A 505 27.38 12.79 -6.38
N SER A 506 27.65 14.06 -6.54
CA SER A 506 28.03 14.68 -7.81
C SER A 506 29.35 14.15 -8.41
N GLN A 507 30.17 13.46 -7.61
CA GLN A 507 31.43 12.85 -8.06
C GLN A 507 31.27 11.41 -8.54
N PHE A 508 30.09 10.79 -8.35
CA PHE A 508 29.85 9.42 -8.84
C PHE A 508 29.91 9.41 -10.38
N PRO A 509 30.74 8.52 -10.97
CA PRO A 509 30.97 8.54 -12.42
C PRO A 509 29.80 7.86 -13.16
N VAL A 510 28.68 8.57 -13.27
CA VAL A 510 27.44 8.10 -13.86
C VAL A 510 27.61 7.71 -15.32
N THR A 511 28.30 8.53 -16.12
CA THR A 511 28.50 8.27 -17.56
C THR A 511 29.23 6.97 -17.78
N GLN A 512 30.30 6.71 -17.04
CA GLN A 512 31.10 5.49 -17.15
C GLN A 512 30.29 4.26 -16.70
N PHE A 513 29.43 4.42 -15.69
CA PHE A 513 28.55 3.33 -15.27
C PHE A 513 27.47 3.03 -16.31
N ILE A 514 26.90 4.06 -16.95
CA ILE A 514 25.97 3.91 -18.06
C ILE A 514 26.63 3.18 -19.25
N ASP A 515 27.89 3.51 -19.55
CA ASP A 515 28.63 2.81 -20.62
C ASP A 515 28.74 1.31 -20.35
N ILE A 516 28.98 0.92 -19.10
CA ILE A 516 28.98 -0.50 -18.68
C ILE A 516 27.61 -1.14 -18.86
N LEU A 517 26.53 -0.41 -18.57
CA LEU A 517 25.16 -0.93 -18.74
C LEU A 517 24.76 -1.08 -20.21
N ASN A 518 25.33 -0.27 -21.10
CA ASN A 518 24.99 -0.24 -22.52
C ASN A 518 25.85 -1.22 -23.37
N THR A 519 26.86 -1.85 -22.79
CA THR A 519 27.70 -2.85 -23.49
C THR A 519 27.17 -4.25 -23.27
#